data_8b851d5d56dfd5960974cfebe6a08662
#
_entry.id   8b851d5d56dfd5960974cfebe6a08662
#
_cell.length_a   1.000
_cell.length_b   1.000
_cell.length_c   1.000
_cell.angle_alpha   90.00
_cell.angle_beta   90.00
_cell.angle_gamma   90.00
#
_symmetry.space_group_name_H-M   'P 1'
#
loop_
_entity.id
_entity.type
_entity.pdbx_description
1 polymer ?
#
loop_
_entity_poly.entity_id
_entity_poly.type
_entity_poly.pdbx_seq_one_letter_code
_entity_poly.pdbx_strand_id
1 'polypeptide(L)'
;MNQEKLMAEISEDQIRYVIYEQYEKSQYKILKKKISKNIGIKKGKILDFNYTSKKINEDIRNIETESEKVFRNISVIVNEPDSYCTNFTGFKKLNGSKVEKRDFDYILNEAKSSIVKNQEKYSILHILNSNFILDKVKQQKIPLDLHGDHLSLHMTFISLPTNNLKNIRSLFDSSDLKIDRVISKPFVCGVDLL
;
A
#
# COMPACT_ATOMS: atom_id res chain seq x y z
N MET A 1 2.37 -24.01 -11.05
CA MET A 1 2.20 -23.04 -12.16
C MET A 1 2.35 -21.66 -11.57
N ASN A 2 3.28 -20.87 -12.07
CA ASN A 2 3.43 -19.49 -11.66
C ASN A 2 2.22 -18.69 -12.13
N GLN A 3 1.60 -17.93 -11.23
CA GLN A 3 0.40 -17.17 -11.57
C GLN A 3 0.83 -15.80 -12.12
N GLU A 4 0.39 -15.48 -13.33
CA GLU A 4 0.54 -14.12 -13.86
C GLU A 4 -0.36 -13.16 -13.09
N LYS A 5 0.17 -11.99 -12.80
CA LYS A 5 -0.48 -10.94 -12.02
C LYS A 5 -0.52 -9.65 -12.83
N LEU A 6 -1.59 -8.88 -12.63
CA LEU A 6 -1.79 -7.57 -13.22
C LEU A 6 -1.51 -6.50 -12.18
N MET A 7 -0.77 -5.47 -12.60
CA MET A 7 -0.52 -4.26 -11.81
C MET A 7 -0.78 -3.03 -12.65
N ALA A 8 -1.31 -1.98 -12.03
CA ALA A 8 -1.44 -0.66 -12.63
C ALA A 8 -0.74 0.39 -11.76
N GLU A 9 -0.05 1.32 -12.38
CA GLU A 9 0.46 2.54 -11.76
C GLU A 9 -0.33 3.74 -12.28
N ILE A 10 -1.04 4.42 -11.38
CA ILE A 10 -1.71 5.69 -11.68
C ILE A 10 -0.72 6.81 -11.41
N SER A 11 -0.36 7.56 -12.46
CA SER A 11 0.50 8.74 -12.37
C SER A 11 -0.23 10.00 -12.82
N GLU A 12 0.49 11.09 -13.09
CA GLU A 12 -0.09 12.43 -13.25
C GLU A 12 -1.20 12.52 -14.30
N ASP A 13 -1.00 11.87 -15.46
CA ASP A 13 -1.90 11.96 -16.62
C ASP A 13 -2.09 10.61 -17.35
N GLN A 14 -1.59 9.53 -16.77
CA GLN A 14 -1.55 8.22 -17.41
C GLN A 14 -1.69 7.07 -16.44
N ILE A 15 -2.11 5.92 -16.96
CA ILE A 15 -2.00 4.63 -16.25
C ILE A 15 -0.99 3.75 -17.01
N ARG A 16 -0.09 3.13 -16.25
CA ARG A 16 0.82 2.10 -16.75
C ARG A 16 0.37 0.76 -16.23
N TYR A 17 0.08 -0.16 -17.12
CA TYR A 17 -0.25 -1.54 -16.80
C TYR A 17 0.96 -2.43 -17.02
N VAL A 18 1.14 -3.39 -16.11
CA VAL A 18 2.21 -4.38 -16.17
C VAL A 18 1.63 -5.76 -15.88
N ILE A 19 1.87 -6.72 -16.79
CA ILE A 19 1.66 -8.13 -16.52
C ILE A 19 3.01 -8.72 -16.12
N TYR A 20 3.05 -9.41 -14.99
CA TYR A 20 4.26 -10.02 -14.46
C TYR A 20 3.98 -11.40 -13.85
N GLU A 21 5.00 -12.24 -13.88
CA GLU A 21 5.08 -13.49 -13.12
C GLU A 21 6.01 -13.33 -11.93
N GLN A 22 5.63 -13.93 -10.81
CA GLN A 22 6.47 -14.04 -9.63
C GLN A 22 6.96 -15.49 -9.53
N TYR A 23 8.28 -15.70 -9.59
CA TYR A 23 8.89 -17.03 -9.48
C TYR A 23 9.22 -17.39 -8.03
N GLU A 24 9.83 -16.45 -7.30
CA GLU A 24 10.17 -16.56 -5.89
C GLU A 24 9.79 -15.28 -5.16
N LYS A 25 10.01 -15.22 -3.85
CA LYS A 25 9.62 -14.05 -3.02
C LYS A 25 10.12 -12.71 -3.56
N SER A 26 11.24 -12.68 -4.27
CA SER A 26 11.91 -11.47 -4.78
C SER A 26 12.23 -11.49 -6.28
N GLN A 27 11.85 -12.53 -7.01
CA GLN A 27 12.13 -12.65 -8.44
C GLN A 27 10.88 -12.49 -9.28
N TYR A 28 10.92 -11.53 -10.20
CA TYR A 28 9.80 -11.18 -11.07
C TYR A 28 10.26 -11.14 -12.52
N LYS A 29 9.40 -11.60 -13.42
CA LYS A 29 9.56 -11.41 -14.86
C LYS A 29 8.41 -10.55 -15.37
N ILE A 30 8.74 -9.43 -15.98
CA ILE A 30 7.75 -8.61 -16.68
C ILE A 30 7.46 -9.27 -18.03
N LEU A 31 6.19 -9.56 -18.27
CA LEU A 31 5.72 -10.20 -19.51
C LEU A 31 5.27 -9.14 -20.51
N LYS A 32 4.52 -8.13 -20.04
CA LYS A 32 3.92 -7.11 -20.91
C LYS A 32 3.79 -5.80 -20.18
N LYS A 33 3.91 -4.69 -20.94
CA LYS A 33 3.66 -3.33 -20.46
C LYS A 33 2.74 -2.60 -21.43
N LYS A 34 1.79 -1.81 -20.90
CA LYS A 34 0.92 -0.93 -21.66
C LYS A 34 0.82 0.42 -20.97
N ILE A 35 0.81 1.50 -21.74
CA ILE A 35 0.63 2.86 -21.22
C ILE A 35 -0.61 3.46 -21.87
N SER A 36 -1.51 3.98 -21.06
CA SER A 36 -2.69 4.73 -21.47
C SER A 36 -2.59 6.18 -20.99
N LYS A 37 -2.72 7.13 -21.91
CA LYS A 37 -2.61 8.57 -21.65
C LYS A 37 -3.96 9.25 -21.81
N ASN A 38 -4.08 10.48 -21.30
CA ASN A 38 -5.28 11.34 -21.44
C ASN A 38 -6.57 10.63 -20.97
N ILE A 39 -6.52 10.06 -19.79
CA ILE A 39 -7.56 9.17 -19.25
C ILE A 39 -8.49 9.84 -18.23
N GLY A 40 -8.58 11.19 -18.23
CA GLY A 40 -9.39 11.92 -17.23
C GLY A 40 -8.74 12.01 -15.85
N ILE A 41 -7.43 11.75 -15.76
CA ILE A 41 -6.64 11.92 -14.53
C ILE A 41 -5.68 13.10 -14.72
N LYS A 42 -5.55 13.94 -13.70
CA LYS A 42 -4.59 15.04 -13.67
C LYS A 42 -3.96 15.16 -12.30
N LYS A 43 -2.63 15.23 -12.23
CA LYS A 43 -1.88 15.26 -10.97
C LYS A 43 -2.25 14.13 -10.02
N GLY A 44 -2.48 12.91 -10.57
CA GLY A 44 -2.90 11.74 -9.79
C GLY A 44 -4.37 11.73 -9.35
N LYS A 45 -5.14 12.79 -9.61
CA LYS A 45 -6.56 12.90 -9.22
C LYS A 45 -7.49 12.61 -10.40
N ILE A 46 -8.55 11.88 -10.16
CA ILE A 46 -9.60 11.59 -11.14
C ILE A 46 -10.46 12.85 -11.31
N LEU A 47 -10.46 13.42 -12.51
CA LEU A 47 -11.27 14.59 -12.85
C LEU A 47 -12.58 14.21 -13.53
N ASP A 48 -12.57 13.17 -14.36
CA ASP A 48 -13.74 12.63 -15.06
C ASP A 48 -13.83 11.12 -14.80
N PHE A 49 -14.69 10.75 -13.90
CA PHE A 49 -14.87 9.36 -13.49
C PHE A 49 -15.38 8.48 -14.63
N ASN A 50 -16.40 8.95 -15.36
CA ASN A 50 -17.04 8.17 -16.42
C ASN A 50 -16.09 7.93 -17.59
N TYR A 51 -15.37 8.97 -18.00
CA TYR A 51 -14.38 8.86 -19.07
C TYR A 51 -13.22 7.94 -18.65
N THR A 52 -12.71 8.13 -17.44
CA THR A 52 -11.62 7.32 -16.89
C THR A 52 -12.03 5.84 -16.79
N SER A 53 -13.23 5.56 -16.25
CA SER A 53 -13.77 4.21 -16.13
C SER A 53 -13.91 3.52 -17.49
N LYS A 54 -14.50 4.22 -18.48
CA LYS A 54 -14.61 3.70 -19.85
C LYS A 54 -13.23 3.36 -20.44
N LYS A 55 -12.26 4.22 -20.22
CA LYS A 55 -10.90 4.04 -20.74
C LYS A 55 -10.18 2.87 -20.09
N ILE A 56 -10.33 2.72 -18.78
CA ILE A 56 -9.80 1.55 -18.04
C ILE A 56 -10.44 0.26 -18.57
N ASN A 57 -11.75 0.22 -18.75
CA ASN A 57 -12.45 -0.94 -19.32
C ASN A 57 -11.91 -1.33 -20.71
N GLU A 58 -11.71 -0.35 -21.59
CA GLU A 58 -11.12 -0.58 -22.91
C GLU A 58 -9.69 -1.13 -22.80
N ASP A 59 -8.88 -0.55 -21.90
CA ASP A 59 -7.50 -0.98 -21.69
C ASP A 59 -7.41 -2.41 -21.16
N ILE A 60 -8.24 -2.77 -20.17
CA ILE A 60 -8.28 -4.10 -19.57
C ILE A 60 -8.71 -5.13 -20.61
N ARG A 61 -9.78 -4.88 -21.37
CA ARG A 61 -10.23 -5.77 -22.47
C ARG A 61 -9.11 -6.03 -23.48
N ASN A 62 -8.41 -4.96 -23.88
CA ASN A 62 -7.28 -5.10 -24.81
C ASN A 62 -6.15 -5.94 -24.21
N ILE A 63 -5.81 -5.71 -22.92
CA ILE A 63 -4.79 -6.47 -22.20
C ILE A 63 -5.18 -7.95 -22.15
N GLU A 64 -6.42 -8.25 -21.79
CA GLU A 64 -6.94 -9.63 -21.69
C GLU A 64 -6.95 -10.32 -23.06
N THR A 65 -7.41 -9.63 -24.12
CA THR A 65 -7.40 -10.17 -25.48
C THR A 65 -5.98 -10.46 -25.96
N GLU A 66 -5.05 -9.53 -25.74
CA GLU A 66 -3.68 -9.66 -26.20
C GLU A 66 -2.85 -10.66 -25.36
N SER A 67 -3.25 -10.96 -24.13
CA SER A 67 -2.59 -11.95 -23.26
C SER A 67 -3.29 -13.30 -23.26
N GLU A 68 -4.47 -13.39 -23.90
CA GLU A 68 -5.36 -14.57 -23.88
C GLU A 68 -5.73 -15.01 -22.45
N LYS A 69 -5.84 -14.04 -21.53
CA LYS A 69 -6.10 -14.27 -20.10
C LYS A 69 -7.08 -13.27 -19.54
N VAL A 70 -7.92 -13.74 -18.60
CA VAL A 70 -8.84 -12.91 -17.82
C VAL A 70 -8.25 -12.68 -16.45
N PHE A 71 -8.16 -11.42 -16.05
CA PHE A 71 -7.71 -11.02 -14.72
C PHE A 71 -8.92 -10.73 -13.81
N ARG A 72 -8.86 -11.17 -12.56
CA ARG A 72 -9.89 -10.90 -11.54
C ARG A 72 -9.38 -9.92 -10.47
N ASN A 73 -8.08 -9.84 -10.35
CA ASN A 73 -7.42 -9.04 -9.31
C ASN A 73 -6.35 -8.16 -9.93
N ILE A 74 -6.16 -6.98 -9.31
CA ILE A 74 -5.13 -6.02 -9.70
C ILE A 74 -4.47 -5.40 -8.47
N SER A 75 -3.15 -5.19 -8.54
CA SER A 75 -2.44 -4.33 -7.59
C SER A 75 -2.30 -2.93 -8.17
N VAL A 76 -2.57 -1.90 -7.38
CA VAL A 76 -2.57 -0.51 -7.89
C VAL A 76 -1.53 0.32 -7.12
N ILE A 77 -0.58 0.90 -7.85
CA ILE A 77 0.36 1.89 -7.34
C ILE A 77 -0.24 3.27 -7.58
N VAL A 78 -0.28 4.09 -6.55
CA VAL A 78 -0.84 5.45 -6.61
C VAL A 78 0.21 6.49 -6.25
N ASN A 79 0.26 7.57 -7.04
CA ASN A 79 1.04 8.76 -6.75
C ASN A 79 0.08 9.87 -6.30
N GLU A 80 -0.36 9.82 -5.04
CA GLU A 80 -1.32 10.75 -4.47
C GLU A 80 -0.60 11.94 -3.82
N PRO A 81 -0.74 13.16 -4.39
CA PRO A 81 -0.04 14.35 -3.86
C PRO A 81 -0.44 14.72 -2.43
N ASP A 82 -1.70 14.40 -2.07
CA ASP A 82 -2.24 14.70 -0.74
C ASP A 82 -2.00 13.55 0.25
N SER A 83 -1.13 12.58 -0.11
CA SER A 83 -0.65 11.57 0.86
C SER A 83 0.26 12.21 1.88
N TYR A 84 0.23 11.72 3.09
CA TYR A 84 1.17 12.17 4.08
C TYR A 84 1.64 11.09 5.04
N CYS A 85 2.81 11.33 5.65
CA CYS A 85 3.45 10.44 6.59
C CYS A 85 3.31 10.99 8.01
N THR A 86 2.90 10.14 8.95
CA THR A 86 2.86 10.44 10.37
C THR A 86 3.82 9.52 11.11
N ASN A 87 4.78 10.11 11.81
CA ASN A 87 5.63 9.36 12.72
C ASN A 87 4.95 9.25 14.08
N PHE A 88 4.92 8.05 14.61
CA PHE A 88 4.31 7.74 15.90
C PHE A 88 5.26 6.89 16.74
N THR A 89 5.39 7.26 18.02
CA THR A 89 6.10 6.45 19.00
C THR A 89 5.10 5.92 20.02
N GLY A 90 4.86 4.61 19.98
CA GLY A 90 4.05 3.93 20.97
C GLY A 90 4.91 3.26 22.03
N PHE A 91 4.39 3.06 23.22
CA PHE A 91 5.09 2.39 24.29
C PHE A 91 4.16 1.53 25.16
N LYS A 92 4.74 0.53 25.80
CA LYS A 92 4.06 -0.31 26.80
C LYS A 92 5.00 -0.61 27.96
N LYS A 93 4.49 -0.49 29.20
CA LYS A 93 5.17 -0.95 30.40
C LYS A 93 5.01 -2.46 30.51
N LEU A 94 6.11 -3.16 30.72
CA LEU A 94 6.17 -4.60 30.87
C LEU A 94 6.38 -5.02 32.32
N ASN A 95 6.97 -4.13 33.15
CA ASN A 95 7.25 -4.38 34.58
C ASN A 95 8.03 -5.68 34.82
N GLY A 96 9.13 -5.86 34.11
CA GLY A 96 9.97 -7.04 34.17
C GLY A 96 9.43 -8.27 33.44
N SER A 97 8.26 -8.18 32.81
CA SER A 97 7.67 -9.28 32.07
C SER A 97 8.40 -9.55 30.76
N LYS A 98 8.22 -10.76 30.25
CA LYS A 98 8.71 -11.18 28.94
C LYS A 98 7.94 -10.47 27.82
N VAL A 99 8.63 -10.00 26.79
CA VAL A 99 8.02 -9.40 25.60
C VAL A 99 7.29 -10.47 24.80
N GLU A 100 6.02 -10.25 24.54
CA GLU A 100 5.15 -11.13 23.77
C GLU A 100 4.59 -10.42 22.54
N LYS A 101 4.10 -11.20 21.56
CA LYS A 101 3.46 -10.67 20.35
C LYS A 101 2.29 -9.73 20.68
N ARG A 102 1.49 -10.04 21.68
CA ARG A 102 0.36 -9.22 22.13
C ARG A 102 0.77 -7.79 22.56
N ASP A 103 2.02 -7.59 22.97
CA ASP A 103 2.51 -6.27 23.39
C ASP A 103 2.69 -5.35 22.19
N PHE A 104 3.16 -5.91 21.07
CA PHE A 104 3.23 -5.21 19.80
C PHE A 104 1.84 -4.90 19.25
N ASP A 105 0.95 -5.87 19.26
CA ASP A 105 -0.43 -5.71 18.79
C ASP A 105 -1.15 -4.61 19.59
N TYR A 106 -0.92 -4.54 20.90
CA TYR A 106 -1.43 -3.48 21.76
C TYR A 106 -0.93 -2.09 21.29
N ILE A 107 0.40 -1.90 21.19
CA ILE A 107 1.00 -0.62 20.79
C ILE A 107 0.52 -0.22 19.39
N LEU A 108 0.47 -1.18 18.45
CA LEU A 108 0.02 -0.95 17.08
C LEU A 108 -1.45 -0.52 17.02
N ASN A 109 -2.32 -1.14 17.79
CA ASN A 109 -3.74 -0.80 17.82
C ASN A 109 -3.99 0.57 18.47
N GLU A 110 -3.26 0.92 19.52
CA GLU A 110 -3.28 2.27 20.12
C GLU A 110 -2.87 3.33 19.09
N ALA A 111 -1.77 3.09 18.37
CA ALA A 111 -1.29 4.00 17.33
C ALA A 111 -2.31 4.19 16.21
N LYS A 112 -2.87 3.08 15.69
CA LYS A 112 -3.94 3.13 14.66
C LYS A 112 -5.13 3.94 15.14
N SER A 113 -5.61 3.68 16.36
CA SER A 113 -6.76 4.37 16.94
C SER A 113 -6.51 5.86 17.09
N SER A 114 -5.32 6.25 17.52
CA SER A 114 -4.92 7.66 17.64
C SER A 114 -4.89 8.35 16.27
N ILE A 115 -4.32 7.71 15.26
CA ILE A 115 -4.25 8.29 13.91
C ILE A 115 -5.64 8.42 13.30
N VAL A 116 -6.49 7.41 13.39
CA VAL A 116 -7.86 7.45 12.84
C VAL A 116 -8.67 8.56 13.49
N LYS A 117 -8.60 8.73 14.81
CA LYS A 117 -9.30 9.82 15.52
C LYS A 117 -8.87 11.21 15.08
N ASN A 118 -7.57 11.41 14.84
CA ASN A 118 -7.03 12.71 14.45
C ASN A 118 -7.14 12.99 12.95
N GLN A 119 -7.45 11.98 12.15
CA GLN A 119 -7.37 12.04 10.68
C GLN A 119 -8.55 11.32 10.01
N GLU A 120 -9.78 11.65 10.40
CA GLU A 120 -11.01 11.01 9.94
C GLU A 120 -11.16 10.95 8.40
N LYS A 121 -10.58 11.93 7.70
CA LYS A 121 -10.63 12.01 6.23
C LYS A 121 -9.57 11.19 5.52
N TYR A 122 -8.71 10.50 6.28
CA TYR A 122 -7.60 9.73 5.74
C TYR A 122 -7.71 8.25 6.11
N SER A 123 -7.26 7.40 5.22
CA SER A 123 -7.14 5.96 5.45
C SER A 123 -5.68 5.57 5.50
N ILE A 124 -5.29 4.80 6.51
CA ILE A 124 -3.94 4.25 6.63
C ILE A 124 -3.74 3.24 5.50
N LEU A 125 -2.68 3.45 4.70
CA LEU A 125 -2.30 2.58 3.61
C LEU A 125 -1.14 1.65 3.98
N HIS A 126 -0.09 2.20 4.58
CA HIS A 126 1.08 1.45 5.02
C HIS A 126 1.46 1.80 6.45
N ILE A 127 2.02 0.82 7.14
CA ILE A 127 2.59 0.97 8.47
C ILE A 127 4.00 0.39 8.42
N LEU A 128 4.99 1.21 8.70
CA LEU A 128 6.39 0.86 8.71
C LEU A 128 6.92 0.92 10.14
N ASN A 129 7.55 -0.15 10.58
CA ASN A 129 8.27 -0.15 11.84
C ASN A 129 9.74 0.21 11.58
N SER A 130 10.20 1.30 12.15
CA SER A 130 11.58 1.74 11.98
C SER A 130 12.50 1.24 13.09
N ASN A 131 12.03 1.18 14.33
CA ASN A 131 12.84 0.76 15.46
C ASN A 131 12.03 0.05 16.56
N PHE A 132 12.64 -0.95 17.16
CA PHE A 132 12.21 -1.57 18.41
C PHE A 132 13.17 -1.12 19.51
N ILE A 133 12.66 -0.67 20.65
CA ILE A 133 13.46 -0.20 21.77
C ILE A 133 12.96 -0.92 23.03
N LEU A 134 13.85 -1.67 23.69
CA LEU A 134 13.60 -2.31 24.97
C LEU A 134 14.54 -1.67 26.00
N ASP A 135 13.98 -1.09 27.07
CA ASP A 135 14.72 -0.42 28.15
C ASP A 135 15.79 0.56 27.64
N LYS A 136 15.39 1.43 26.69
CA LYS A 136 16.23 2.42 26.03
C LYS A 136 17.30 1.85 25.07
N VAL A 137 17.38 0.53 24.90
CA VAL A 137 18.32 -0.13 24.01
C VAL A 137 17.61 -0.44 22.68
N LYS A 138 18.15 0.07 21.57
CA LYS A 138 17.64 -0.21 20.22
C LYS A 138 17.91 -1.66 19.86
N GLN A 139 16.89 -2.34 19.38
CA GLN A 139 16.92 -3.73 18.92
C GLN A 139 16.88 -3.78 17.39
N GLN A 140 17.71 -4.61 16.78
CA GLN A 140 17.70 -4.82 15.32
C GLN A 140 16.51 -5.65 14.84
N LYS A 141 15.99 -6.51 15.70
CA LYS A 141 14.83 -7.38 15.44
C LYS A 141 13.80 -7.20 16.55
N ILE A 142 12.61 -7.71 16.32
CA ILE A 142 11.56 -7.79 17.34
C ILE A 142 12.12 -8.52 18.56
N PRO A 143 12.20 -7.90 19.76
CA PRO A 143 12.81 -8.48 20.95
C PRO A 143 11.87 -9.45 21.66
N LEU A 144 11.31 -10.44 20.95
CA LEU A 144 10.47 -11.48 21.56
C LEU A 144 11.28 -12.29 22.57
N ASP A 145 10.61 -12.73 23.62
CA ASP A 145 11.17 -13.57 24.66
C ASP A 145 12.22 -12.91 25.57
N LEU A 146 12.59 -11.66 25.36
CA LEU A 146 13.41 -10.89 26.28
C LEU A 146 12.57 -10.29 27.40
N HIS A 147 13.12 -10.24 28.61
CA HIS A 147 12.53 -9.52 29.73
C HIS A 147 12.91 -8.04 29.69
N GLY A 148 12.01 -7.16 30.12
CA GLY A 148 12.26 -5.75 30.20
C GLY A 148 11.15 -4.99 30.93
N ASP A 149 11.38 -3.71 31.19
CA ASP A 149 10.42 -2.86 31.87
C ASP A 149 9.61 -2.00 30.89
N HIS A 150 10.23 -1.56 29.79
CA HIS A 150 9.61 -0.65 28.84
C HIS A 150 9.89 -1.06 27.39
N LEU A 151 8.82 -1.34 26.66
CA LEU A 151 8.88 -1.58 25.20
C LEU A 151 8.37 -0.34 24.48
N SER A 152 9.14 0.15 23.48
CA SER A 152 8.73 1.23 22.59
C SER A 152 8.88 0.82 21.14
N LEU A 153 7.95 1.30 20.29
CA LEU A 153 7.97 1.13 18.84
C LEU A 153 7.93 2.49 18.15
N HIS A 154 8.86 2.70 17.23
CA HIS A 154 8.79 3.83 16.32
C HIS A 154 8.15 3.35 15.02
N MET A 155 7.08 3.99 14.61
CA MET A 155 6.29 3.62 13.45
C MET A 155 6.09 4.84 12.55
N THR A 156 6.06 4.60 11.24
CA THR A 156 5.65 5.59 10.24
C THR A 156 4.38 5.08 9.57
N PHE A 157 3.35 5.91 9.57
CA PHE A 157 2.09 5.63 8.90
C PHE A 157 2.01 6.45 7.62
N ILE A 158 1.71 5.79 6.51
CA ILE A 158 1.41 6.45 5.25
C ILE A 158 -0.09 6.39 5.05
N SER A 159 -0.71 7.56 4.93
CA SER A 159 -2.15 7.73 4.80
C SER A 159 -2.52 8.44 3.52
N LEU A 160 -3.66 8.06 2.92
CA LEU A 160 -4.26 8.68 1.74
C LEU A 160 -5.65 9.24 2.06
N PRO A 161 -6.10 10.29 1.34
CA PRO A 161 -7.48 10.74 1.43
C PRO A 161 -8.46 9.58 1.16
N THR A 162 -9.37 9.33 2.10
CA THR A 162 -10.30 8.18 2.03
C THR A 162 -11.16 8.21 0.77
N ASN A 163 -11.63 9.39 0.36
CA ASN A 163 -12.46 9.51 -0.84
C ASN A 163 -11.68 9.19 -2.13
N ASN A 164 -10.41 9.60 -2.22
CA ASN A 164 -9.58 9.27 -3.37
C ASN A 164 -9.36 7.76 -3.48
N LEU A 165 -9.11 7.11 -2.34
CA LEU A 165 -8.98 5.66 -2.28
C LEU A 165 -10.28 4.93 -2.70
N LYS A 166 -11.44 5.43 -2.26
CA LYS A 166 -12.75 4.90 -2.69
C LYS A 166 -12.96 5.08 -4.19
N ASN A 167 -12.67 6.25 -4.74
CA ASN A 167 -12.81 6.53 -6.16
C ASN A 167 -11.91 5.60 -7.01
N ILE A 168 -10.66 5.39 -6.59
CA ILE A 168 -9.76 4.47 -7.28
C ILE A 168 -10.32 3.03 -7.25
N ARG A 169 -10.84 2.58 -6.12
CA ARG A 169 -11.48 1.24 -6.02
C ARG A 169 -12.65 1.12 -6.99
N SER A 170 -13.57 2.09 -6.97
CA SER A 170 -14.75 2.09 -7.85
C SER A 170 -14.39 2.11 -9.34
N LEU A 171 -13.28 2.72 -9.75
CA LEU A 171 -12.81 2.68 -11.14
C LEU A 171 -12.50 1.26 -11.60
N PHE A 172 -11.78 0.48 -10.80
CA PHE A 172 -11.41 -0.89 -11.18
C PHE A 172 -12.56 -1.88 -10.95
N ASP A 173 -13.40 -1.67 -9.94
CA ASP A 173 -14.62 -2.47 -9.73
C ASP A 173 -15.54 -2.40 -10.96
N SER A 174 -15.60 -1.26 -11.65
CA SER A 174 -16.38 -1.10 -12.89
C SER A 174 -15.85 -1.93 -14.07
N SER A 175 -14.65 -2.48 -13.95
CA SER A 175 -14.00 -3.38 -14.92
C SER A 175 -13.93 -4.83 -14.43
N ASP A 176 -14.77 -5.22 -13.47
CA ASP A 176 -14.76 -6.54 -12.82
C ASP A 176 -13.39 -6.93 -12.20
N LEU A 177 -12.57 -5.93 -11.88
CA LEU A 177 -11.27 -6.10 -11.26
C LEU A 177 -11.29 -5.71 -9.79
N LYS A 178 -11.07 -6.66 -8.91
CA LYS A 178 -10.90 -6.42 -7.48
C LYS A 178 -9.48 -5.94 -7.18
N ILE A 179 -9.34 -4.81 -6.49
CA ILE A 179 -8.03 -4.35 -6.04
C ILE A 179 -7.58 -5.19 -4.84
N ASP A 180 -6.52 -5.98 -5.01
CA ASP A 180 -5.88 -6.74 -3.93
C ASP A 180 -5.07 -5.82 -3.02
N ARG A 181 -4.33 -4.89 -3.61
CA ARG A 181 -3.45 -3.97 -2.87
C ARG A 181 -3.44 -2.60 -3.53
N VAL A 182 -3.49 -1.56 -2.71
CA VAL A 182 -3.09 -0.21 -3.09
C VAL A 182 -1.75 0.07 -2.46
N ILE A 183 -0.81 0.60 -3.24
CA ILE A 183 0.57 0.85 -2.82
C ILE A 183 0.91 2.31 -3.12
N SER A 184 1.45 3.01 -2.15
CA SER A 184 1.92 4.38 -2.34
C SER A 184 3.21 4.38 -3.16
N LYS A 185 3.29 5.21 -4.22
CA LYS A 185 4.49 5.32 -5.04
C LYS A 185 5.72 5.78 -4.26
N PRO A 186 5.67 6.78 -3.36
CA PRO A 186 6.79 7.13 -2.50
C PRO A 186 7.32 5.97 -1.66
N PHE A 187 6.42 5.08 -1.21
CA PHE A 187 6.84 3.87 -0.49
C PHE A 187 7.64 2.92 -1.39
N VAL A 188 7.17 2.67 -2.62
CA VAL A 188 7.89 1.80 -3.58
C VAL A 188 9.27 2.36 -3.88
N CYS A 189 9.35 3.66 -4.20
CA CYS A 189 10.64 4.32 -4.47
C CYS A 189 11.59 4.30 -3.26
N GLY A 190 11.06 4.39 -2.03
CA GLY A 190 11.86 4.34 -0.81
C GLY A 190 12.43 2.94 -0.53
N VAL A 191 11.70 1.89 -0.88
CA VAL A 191 12.19 0.50 -0.72
C VAL A 191 13.29 0.16 -1.72
N ASP A 192 13.25 0.73 -2.93
CA ASP A 192 14.30 0.51 -3.94
C ASP A 192 15.64 1.20 -3.59
N LEU A 193 15.65 2.12 -2.63
CA LEU A 193 16.84 2.87 -2.20
C LEU A 193 17.51 2.25 -0.95
N LEU A 194 16.96 1.20 -0.37
CA LEU A 194 17.47 0.47 0.80
C LEU A 194 18.14 -0.84 0.41
#